data_e813c3df958e62f89f4948d8a170c90c
#
_entry.id   e813c3df958e62f89f4948d8a170c90c
#
_cell.length_a   1.000
_cell.length_b   1.000
_cell.length_c   1.000
_cell.angle_alpha   90.00
_cell.angle_beta   90.00
_cell.angle_gamma   90.00
#
_symmetry.space_group_name_H-M   'P 1'
#
loop_
_entity.id
_entity.type
_entity.pdbx_description
1 polymer ?
#
loop_
_entity_poly.entity_id
_entity_poly.type
_entity_poly.pdbx_seq_one_letter_code
_entity_poly.pdbx_strand_id
1 'polypeptide(L)'
;SFGGMIGYRYRFKPHWATTTTFNMGMLKGDDALTNEIIRNSRNLHFRTMIIELAQRIEWIIVAREQFGARYKISGKKFMRDRNDQIYVFGGLGINYFNPKAQYNGEWVALRPLATEGQGMEGAPKKALPFTATMPFGIGARLGIDRMWRIGIEASYIKTFSDYIDDVGQTYYDQTAIAQATGQTAAYLSNPSVNNTTWFVPGQQRGDKQKDAYFYLNVVVTRNITYKDYSKERKASQWRGGRYKF
;
A
#
# COMPACT_ATOMS: atom_id res chain seq x y z
N SER A 1 1.04 -12.06 2.88
CA SER A 1 0.09 -10.92 2.91
C SER A 1 -0.78 -10.97 1.66
N PHE A 2 -2.03 -10.62 1.77
CA PHE A 2 -2.98 -10.56 0.65
C PHE A 2 -3.96 -9.40 0.88
N GLY A 3 -4.59 -8.94 -0.21
CA GLY A 3 -5.54 -7.84 -0.14
C GLY A 3 -6.38 -7.74 -1.40
N GLY A 4 -7.32 -6.80 -1.39
CA GLY A 4 -8.17 -6.44 -2.51
C GLY A 4 -8.28 -4.93 -2.68
N MET A 5 -8.55 -4.51 -3.89
CA MET A 5 -8.71 -3.11 -4.26
C MET A 5 -9.96 -2.96 -5.13
N ILE A 6 -10.75 -1.95 -4.83
CA ILE A 6 -11.79 -1.45 -5.73
C ILE A 6 -11.52 0.03 -6.00
N GLY A 7 -11.78 0.49 -7.22
CA GLY A 7 -11.52 1.88 -7.55
C GLY A 7 -12.41 2.41 -8.67
N TYR A 8 -12.57 3.72 -8.62
CA TYR A 8 -13.22 4.49 -9.69
C TYR A 8 -12.19 5.41 -10.32
N ARG A 9 -12.07 5.29 -11.65
CA ARG A 9 -11.09 6.02 -12.45
C ARG A 9 -11.78 6.96 -13.44
N TYR A 10 -11.40 8.22 -13.42
CA TYR A 10 -11.85 9.24 -14.36
C TYR A 10 -10.68 9.79 -15.17
N ARG A 11 -10.71 9.59 -16.48
CA ARG A 11 -9.70 10.11 -17.42
C ARG A 11 -10.21 11.43 -18.01
N PHE A 12 -9.58 12.53 -17.59
CA PHE A 12 -10.00 13.88 -17.99
C PHE A 12 -9.19 14.44 -19.16
N LYS A 13 -7.99 13.91 -19.43
CA LYS A 13 -7.14 14.23 -20.58
C LYS A 13 -6.53 12.97 -21.20
N PRO A 14 -5.99 13.02 -22.43
CA PRO A 14 -5.40 11.85 -23.09
C PRO A 14 -4.30 11.15 -22.29
N HIS A 15 -3.54 11.91 -21.50
CA HIS A 15 -2.43 11.42 -20.68
C HIS A 15 -2.67 11.54 -19.16
N TRP A 16 -3.85 12.00 -18.72
CA TRP A 16 -4.11 12.24 -17.33
C TRP A 16 -5.42 11.61 -16.88
N ALA A 17 -5.36 10.93 -15.76
CA ALA A 17 -6.53 10.40 -15.09
C ALA A 17 -6.42 10.63 -13.59
N THR A 18 -7.56 10.62 -12.92
CA THR A 18 -7.63 10.54 -11.46
C THR A 18 -8.32 9.26 -11.04
N THR A 19 -7.89 8.67 -9.94
CA THR A 19 -8.43 7.39 -9.46
C THR A 19 -8.64 7.46 -7.97
N THR A 20 -9.87 7.24 -7.53
CA THR A 20 -10.19 7.01 -6.13
C THR A 20 -10.13 5.50 -5.88
N THR A 21 -9.35 5.06 -4.91
CA THR A 21 -9.19 3.65 -4.56
C THR A 21 -9.56 3.39 -3.12
N PHE A 22 -10.25 2.29 -2.89
CA PHE A 22 -10.48 1.71 -1.59
C PHE A 22 -9.72 0.38 -1.55
N ASN A 23 -8.73 0.29 -0.68
CA ASN A 23 -7.86 -0.86 -0.50
C ASN A 23 -8.13 -1.51 0.85
N MET A 24 -8.19 -2.83 0.88
CA MET A 24 -8.23 -3.62 2.10
C MET A 24 -7.18 -4.72 1.99
N GLY A 25 -6.36 -4.87 3.02
CA GLY A 25 -5.29 -5.87 3.02
C GLY A 25 -4.86 -6.27 4.41
N MET A 26 -4.07 -7.31 4.46
CA MET A 26 -3.46 -7.80 5.70
C MET A 26 -1.95 -7.85 5.54
N LEU A 27 -1.24 -7.09 6.38
CA LEU A 27 0.20 -7.19 6.53
C LEU A 27 0.53 -8.15 7.66
N LYS A 28 1.67 -8.83 7.53
CA LYS A 28 2.21 -9.73 8.55
C LYS A 28 3.72 -9.56 8.59
N GLY A 29 4.27 -9.54 9.78
CA GLY A 29 5.69 -9.61 10.06
C GLY A 29 5.95 -10.58 11.21
N ASP A 30 7.10 -11.26 11.15
CA ASP A 30 7.51 -12.22 12.16
C ASP A 30 9.04 -12.22 12.23
N ASP A 31 9.57 -11.79 13.35
CA ASP A 31 11.00 -11.70 13.61
C ASP A 31 11.66 -13.08 13.68
N ALA A 32 10.91 -14.13 14.05
CA ALA A 32 11.44 -15.49 14.10
C ALA A 32 11.85 -16.03 12.71
N LEU A 33 11.33 -15.44 11.64
CA LEU A 33 11.65 -15.83 10.26
C LEU A 33 12.91 -15.14 9.70
N THR A 34 13.51 -14.21 10.44
CA THR A 34 14.74 -13.51 9.99
C THR A 34 16.00 -14.25 10.42
N ASN A 35 17.06 -14.12 9.62
CA ASN A 35 18.40 -14.58 9.96
C ASN A 35 19.20 -13.56 10.79
N GLU A 36 18.66 -12.39 11.05
CA GLU A 36 19.28 -11.35 11.87
C GLU A 36 19.14 -11.70 13.34
N ILE A 37 20.26 -11.90 14.03
CA ILE A 37 20.32 -12.41 15.41
C ILE A 37 19.50 -11.55 16.37
N ILE A 38 19.59 -10.23 16.26
CA ILE A 38 18.90 -9.29 17.16
C ILE A 38 17.38 -9.40 16.96
N ARG A 39 16.89 -9.36 15.73
CA ARG A 39 15.46 -9.48 15.44
C ARG A 39 14.92 -10.85 15.78
N ASN A 40 15.63 -11.92 15.44
CA ASN A 40 15.24 -13.26 15.80
C ASN A 40 15.11 -13.43 17.33
N SER A 41 16.06 -12.88 18.11
CA SER A 41 16.01 -12.90 19.58
C SER A 41 14.90 -12.01 20.15
N ARG A 42 14.55 -10.91 19.47
CA ARG A 42 13.44 -10.02 19.85
C ARG A 42 12.08 -10.71 19.75
N ASN A 43 11.91 -11.60 18.79
CA ASN A 43 10.75 -12.47 18.63
C ASN A 43 9.39 -11.74 18.56
N LEU A 44 9.36 -10.55 18.00
CA LEU A 44 8.11 -9.83 17.75
C LEU A 44 7.42 -10.38 16.51
N HIS A 45 6.12 -10.50 16.58
CA HIS A 45 5.29 -10.85 15.43
C HIS A 45 4.03 -10.02 15.42
N PHE A 46 3.53 -9.71 14.25
CA PHE A 46 2.29 -8.95 14.11
C PHE A 46 1.47 -9.35 12.90
N ARG A 47 0.20 -9.03 12.98
CA ARG A 47 -0.76 -9.06 11.88
C ARG A 47 -1.60 -7.80 11.93
N THR A 48 -1.54 -7.00 10.87
CA THR A 48 -2.29 -5.74 10.79
C THR A 48 -3.26 -5.78 9.63
N MET A 49 -4.55 -5.56 9.91
CA MET A 49 -5.52 -5.25 8.87
C MET A 49 -5.39 -3.78 8.51
N ILE A 50 -5.30 -3.50 7.22
CA ILE A 50 -5.19 -2.18 6.64
C ILE A 50 -6.44 -1.91 5.82
N ILE A 51 -7.02 -0.71 6.00
CA ILE A 51 -8.10 -0.19 5.17
C ILE A 51 -7.70 1.21 4.73
N GLU A 52 -7.47 1.40 3.44
CA GLU A 52 -7.01 2.66 2.88
C GLU A 52 -8.03 3.23 1.89
N LEU A 53 -8.33 4.52 2.04
CA LEU A 53 -9.00 5.32 1.02
C LEU A 53 -8.00 6.32 0.47
N ALA A 54 -7.71 6.24 -0.84
CA ALA A 54 -6.74 7.10 -1.48
C ALA A 54 -7.26 7.74 -2.76
N GLN A 55 -6.84 8.99 -3.00
CA GLN A 55 -7.03 9.73 -4.23
C GLN A 55 -5.70 9.83 -4.95
N ARG A 56 -5.62 9.31 -6.19
CA ARG A 56 -4.39 9.25 -6.99
C ARG A 56 -4.56 10.02 -8.29
N ILE A 57 -3.49 10.61 -8.77
CA ILE A 57 -3.37 11.15 -10.13
C ILE A 57 -2.48 10.20 -10.92
N GLU A 58 -2.94 9.79 -12.10
CA GLU A 58 -2.21 8.92 -13.02
C GLU A 58 -1.73 9.73 -14.22
N TRP A 59 -0.44 9.61 -14.53
CA TRP A 59 0.13 10.07 -15.78
C TRP A 59 0.37 8.88 -16.71
N ILE A 60 -0.36 8.88 -17.84
CA ILE A 60 -0.31 7.83 -18.83
C ILE A 60 0.82 8.16 -19.80
N ILE A 61 1.96 7.48 -19.62
CA ILE A 61 3.16 7.68 -20.42
C ILE A 61 2.94 7.12 -21.84
N VAL A 62 2.43 5.89 -21.91
CA VAL A 62 2.13 5.22 -23.17
C VAL A 62 0.64 4.89 -23.22
N ALA A 63 -0.01 5.29 -24.28
CA ALA A 63 -1.38 4.92 -24.58
C ALA A 63 -1.47 4.47 -26.05
N ARG A 64 -1.66 3.17 -26.25
CA ARG A 64 -1.89 2.57 -27.57
C ARG A 64 -3.37 2.25 -27.70
N GLU A 65 -4.13 3.16 -28.29
CA GLU A 65 -5.58 3.02 -28.48
C GLU A 65 -5.85 2.87 -29.98
N GLN A 66 -6.04 1.63 -30.43
CA GLN A 66 -6.40 1.29 -31.77
C GLN A 66 -7.64 0.39 -31.73
N PHE A 67 -8.72 0.85 -32.31
CA PHE A 67 -10.00 0.15 -32.31
C PHE A 67 -10.43 -0.19 -33.73
N GLY A 68 -10.61 -1.50 -33.95
CA GLY A 68 -11.18 -2.07 -35.14
C GLY A 68 -10.39 -1.88 -36.45
N ALA A 69 -10.22 -2.92 -37.21
CA ALA A 69 -9.88 -2.79 -38.60
C ALA A 69 -11.12 -2.31 -39.35
N ARG A 70 -11.07 -1.10 -39.90
CA ARG A 70 -12.16 -0.58 -40.73
C ARG A 70 -12.29 -1.34 -42.07
N TYR A 71 -11.29 -2.17 -42.42
CA TYR A 71 -11.29 -3.01 -43.61
C TYR A 71 -10.75 -4.40 -43.27
N LYS A 72 -11.51 -5.44 -43.63
CA LYS A 72 -11.01 -6.81 -43.63
C LYS A 72 -10.10 -6.97 -44.87
N ILE A 73 -8.80 -7.05 -44.66
CA ILE A 73 -7.86 -7.49 -45.67
C ILE A 73 -7.85 -9.00 -45.66
N SER A 74 -8.27 -9.64 -46.77
CA SER A 74 -8.27 -11.09 -46.94
C SER A 74 -6.87 -11.65 -46.63
N GLY A 75 -6.77 -12.66 -45.77
CA GLY A 75 -5.51 -13.32 -45.42
C GLY A 75 -4.74 -12.81 -44.21
N LYS A 76 -5.11 -11.68 -43.58
CA LYS A 76 -4.49 -11.23 -42.33
C LYS A 76 -5.38 -11.55 -41.13
N LYS A 77 -4.84 -12.37 -40.21
CA LYS A 77 -5.45 -12.63 -38.91
C LYS A 77 -5.65 -11.32 -38.16
N PHE A 78 -6.87 -11.06 -37.76
CA PHE A 78 -7.41 -10.06 -36.85
C PHE A 78 -6.40 -9.02 -36.29
N MET A 79 -6.56 -7.78 -36.69
CA MET A 79 -6.04 -6.67 -35.88
C MET A 79 -6.88 -6.61 -34.60
N ARG A 80 -6.28 -7.05 -33.51
CA ARG A 80 -6.86 -6.97 -32.17
C ARG A 80 -7.05 -5.51 -31.79
N ASP A 81 -8.21 -5.15 -31.25
CA ASP A 81 -8.39 -3.86 -30.60
C ASP A 81 -7.30 -3.71 -29.54
N ARG A 82 -6.50 -2.67 -29.62
CA ARG A 82 -5.47 -2.35 -28.64
C ARG A 82 -5.93 -1.19 -27.77
N ASN A 83 -5.88 -1.38 -26.49
CA ASN A 83 -6.21 -0.38 -25.49
C ASN A 83 -5.20 -0.44 -24.36
N ASP A 84 -3.90 -0.46 -24.74
CA ASP A 84 -2.80 -0.69 -23.83
C ASP A 84 -2.35 0.64 -23.23
N GLN A 85 -2.01 0.62 -21.94
CA GLN A 85 -1.54 1.80 -21.21
C GLN A 85 -0.39 1.43 -20.29
N ILE A 86 0.63 2.28 -20.25
CA ILE A 86 1.66 2.29 -19.18
C ILE A 86 1.52 3.64 -18.49
N TYR A 87 1.47 3.64 -17.19
CA TYR A 87 1.24 4.84 -16.39
C TYR A 87 2.04 4.79 -15.08
N VAL A 88 2.32 5.96 -14.56
CA VAL A 88 2.79 6.18 -13.19
C VAL A 88 1.72 6.94 -12.43
N PHE A 89 1.71 6.80 -11.14
CA PHE A 89 0.75 7.51 -10.30
C PHE A 89 1.36 7.94 -8.98
N GLY A 90 0.76 8.95 -8.39
CA GLY A 90 1.01 9.42 -7.04
C GLY A 90 -0.24 10.01 -6.44
N GLY A 91 -0.34 10.02 -5.13
CA GLY A 91 -1.55 10.50 -4.48
C GLY A 91 -1.43 10.66 -2.98
N LEU A 92 -2.57 10.93 -2.36
CA LEU A 92 -2.72 11.02 -0.91
C LEU A 92 -3.87 10.12 -0.48
N GLY A 93 -3.75 9.57 0.72
CA GLY A 93 -4.78 8.73 1.31
C GLY A 93 -4.83 8.80 2.82
N ILE A 94 -5.81 8.13 3.36
CA ILE A 94 -5.98 7.89 4.78
C ILE A 94 -6.07 6.38 4.97
N ASN A 95 -5.29 5.87 5.91
CA ASN A 95 -5.21 4.46 6.24
C ASN A 95 -5.65 4.23 7.67
N TYR A 96 -6.58 3.29 7.85
CA TYR A 96 -6.92 2.71 9.15
C TYR A 96 -6.12 1.43 9.34
N PHE A 97 -5.56 1.21 10.53
CA PHE A 97 -4.78 0.03 10.87
C PHE A 97 -5.05 -0.44 12.30
N ASN A 98 -4.96 -1.76 12.49
CA ASN A 98 -5.17 -2.38 13.79
C ASN A 98 -4.20 -3.56 13.98
N PRO A 99 -2.98 -3.31 14.50
CA PRO A 99 -1.99 -4.34 14.74
C PRO A 99 -2.44 -5.30 15.84
N LYS A 100 -2.24 -6.58 15.61
CA LYS A 100 -2.51 -7.66 16.56
C LYS A 100 -1.30 -8.58 16.64
N ALA A 101 -1.03 -9.13 17.82
CA ALA A 101 -0.07 -10.21 18.02
C ALA A 101 -0.76 -11.43 18.63
N GLN A 102 -0.12 -12.58 18.52
CA GLN A 102 -0.66 -13.83 19.05
C GLN A 102 -0.18 -14.03 20.50
N TYR A 103 -1.11 -14.32 21.39
CA TYR A 103 -0.85 -14.70 22.76
C TYR A 103 -1.70 -15.90 23.13
N ASN A 104 -1.07 -17.00 23.58
CA ASN A 104 -1.75 -18.27 23.90
C ASN A 104 -2.69 -18.79 22.80
N GLY A 105 -2.29 -18.60 21.51
CA GLY A 105 -3.09 -19.03 20.36
C GLY A 105 -4.14 -18.03 19.89
N GLU A 106 -4.43 -16.98 20.65
CA GLU A 106 -5.41 -15.94 20.31
C GLU A 106 -4.75 -14.66 19.75
N TRP A 107 -5.45 -13.98 18.83
CA TRP A 107 -4.99 -12.71 18.25
C TRP A 107 -5.50 -11.52 19.07
N VAL A 108 -4.61 -10.90 19.82
CA VAL A 108 -4.89 -9.76 20.70
C VAL A 108 -4.49 -8.45 20.01
N ALA A 109 -5.35 -7.42 20.09
CA ALA A 109 -5.04 -6.09 19.58
C ALA A 109 -3.95 -5.41 20.43
N LEU A 110 -2.88 -4.91 19.80
CA LEU A 110 -1.73 -4.35 20.50
C LEU A 110 -1.98 -2.93 21.02
N ARG A 111 -2.70 -2.11 20.27
CA ARG A 111 -2.94 -0.70 20.62
C ARG A 111 -3.52 -0.46 22.03
N PRO A 112 -4.52 -1.23 22.53
CA PRO A 112 -5.03 -1.06 23.89
C PRO A 112 -4.01 -1.42 24.96
N LEU A 113 -3.06 -2.30 24.63
CA LEU A 113 -2.08 -2.86 25.56
C LEU A 113 -0.94 -1.89 25.88
N ALA A 114 -0.73 -0.86 25.06
CA ALA A 114 0.35 0.12 25.25
C ALA A 114 1.72 -0.56 25.42
N THR A 115 2.11 -1.41 24.47
CA THR A 115 3.31 -2.26 24.53
C THR A 115 4.64 -1.52 24.66
N GLU A 116 4.67 -0.22 24.37
CA GLU A 116 5.80 0.71 24.57
C GLU A 116 5.48 1.73 25.68
N GLY A 117 4.54 1.43 26.57
CA GLY A 117 4.10 2.32 27.64
C GLY A 117 3.28 3.54 27.16
N GLN A 118 2.72 3.51 25.96
CA GLN A 118 2.04 4.66 25.36
C GLN A 118 0.97 5.26 26.28
N GLY A 119 1.18 6.53 26.63
CA GLY A 119 0.31 7.26 27.57
C GLY A 119 0.71 7.14 29.04
N MET A 120 1.80 6.45 29.37
CA MET A 120 2.44 6.42 30.69
C MET A 120 3.47 7.55 30.82
N GLU A 121 3.95 7.79 32.04
CA GLU A 121 4.96 8.81 32.31
C GLU A 121 6.27 8.54 31.58
N GLY A 122 6.80 9.54 30.86
CA GLY A 122 8.03 9.40 30.08
C GLY A 122 7.89 8.61 28.77
N ALA A 123 6.71 8.07 28.47
CA ALA A 123 6.45 7.32 27.24
C ALA A 123 5.74 8.16 26.17
N PRO A 124 5.72 7.70 24.90
CA PRO A 124 5.03 8.39 23.81
C PRO A 124 3.51 8.42 24.03
N LYS A 125 2.84 9.34 23.34
CA LYS A 125 1.37 9.38 23.31
C LYS A 125 0.82 8.17 22.58
N LYS A 126 -0.39 7.75 22.92
CA LYS A 126 -1.11 6.69 22.20
C LYS A 126 -1.28 7.07 20.73
N ALA A 127 -0.86 6.21 19.84
CA ALA A 127 -1.03 6.42 18.40
C ALA A 127 -2.51 6.37 18.02
N LEU A 128 -2.91 7.19 17.05
CA LEU A 128 -4.23 7.11 16.43
C LEU A 128 -4.32 5.85 15.54
N PRO A 129 -5.51 5.27 15.36
CA PRO A 129 -5.71 4.13 14.45
C PRO A 129 -5.68 4.54 12.99
N PHE A 130 -5.52 5.82 12.70
CA PHE A 130 -5.53 6.39 11.36
C PHE A 130 -4.21 7.12 11.11
N THR A 131 -3.73 7.00 9.90
CA THR A 131 -2.56 7.75 9.42
C THR A 131 -2.79 8.24 8.00
N ALA A 132 -2.20 9.38 7.67
CA ALA A 132 -2.09 9.81 6.28
C ALA A 132 -1.15 8.87 5.53
N THR A 133 -1.38 8.69 4.22
CA THR A 133 -0.54 7.88 3.34
C THR A 133 -0.22 8.62 2.06
N MET A 134 0.87 8.24 1.43
CA MET A 134 1.31 8.72 0.14
C MET A 134 1.58 7.52 -0.78
N PRO A 135 0.56 7.02 -1.50
CA PRO A 135 0.73 5.97 -2.49
C PRO A 135 1.38 6.53 -3.75
N PHE A 136 2.36 5.82 -4.28
CA PHE A 136 2.92 6.06 -5.60
C PHE A 136 3.37 4.75 -6.25
N GLY A 137 3.41 4.74 -7.58
CA GLY A 137 3.76 3.50 -8.27
C GLY A 137 3.66 3.58 -9.78
N ILE A 138 3.76 2.41 -10.37
CA ILE A 138 3.73 2.20 -11.81
C ILE A 138 2.75 1.07 -12.13
N GLY A 139 2.07 1.19 -13.27
CA GLY A 139 1.18 0.15 -13.76
C GLY A 139 1.21 0.00 -15.28
N ALA A 140 0.87 -1.19 -15.71
CA ALA A 140 0.62 -1.51 -17.11
C ALA A 140 -0.73 -2.18 -17.25
N ARG A 141 -1.54 -1.72 -18.21
CA ARG A 141 -2.85 -2.30 -18.53
C ARG A 141 -2.88 -2.68 -20.01
N LEU A 142 -3.28 -3.90 -20.29
CA LEU A 142 -3.46 -4.44 -21.64
C LEU A 142 -4.95 -4.52 -21.95
N GLY A 143 -5.36 -4.00 -23.11
CA GLY A 143 -6.72 -4.08 -23.58
C GLY A 143 -7.09 -5.51 -23.99
N ILE A 144 -8.13 -6.05 -23.42
CA ILE A 144 -8.79 -7.27 -23.89
C ILE A 144 -9.68 -6.90 -25.08
N ASP A 145 -10.49 -5.86 -24.87
CA ASP A 145 -11.36 -5.25 -25.86
C ASP A 145 -11.51 -3.74 -25.60
N ARG A 146 -12.54 -3.09 -26.15
CA ARG A 146 -12.83 -1.67 -25.94
C ARG A 146 -13.25 -1.34 -24.50
N MET A 147 -13.84 -2.30 -23.81
CA MET A 147 -14.42 -2.09 -22.50
C MET A 147 -13.53 -2.61 -21.37
N TRP A 148 -12.81 -3.69 -21.60
CA TRP A 148 -12.06 -4.40 -20.59
C TRP A 148 -10.54 -4.31 -20.77
N ARG A 149 -9.85 -4.14 -19.68
CA ARG A 149 -8.40 -4.21 -19.58
C ARG A 149 -8.01 -5.09 -18.41
N ILE A 150 -6.93 -5.82 -18.57
CA ILE A 150 -6.23 -6.50 -17.47
C ILE A 150 -4.83 -5.91 -17.35
N GLY A 151 -4.31 -5.84 -16.14
CA GLY A 151 -2.99 -5.26 -15.92
C GLY A 151 -2.38 -5.66 -14.61
N ILE A 152 -1.18 -5.16 -14.41
CA ILE A 152 -0.44 -5.26 -13.17
C ILE A 152 -0.09 -3.85 -12.67
N GLU A 153 -0.09 -3.66 -11.37
CA GLU A 153 0.24 -2.40 -10.72
C GLU A 153 1.14 -2.67 -9.52
N ALA A 154 2.29 -2.03 -9.49
CA ALA A 154 3.21 -2.02 -8.38
C ALA A 154 3.04 -0.70 -7.63
N SER A 155 2.71 -0.77 -6.35
CA SER A 155 2.41 0.37 -5.50
C SER A 155 3.30 0.36 -4.27
N TYR A 156 3.95 1.47 -3.99
CA TYR A 156 4.64 1.72 -2.74
C TYR A 156 3.85 2.76 -1.94
N ILE A 157 3.55 2.46 -0.70
CA ILE A 157 2.76 3.33 0.17
C ILE A 157 3.64 3.75 1.36
N LYS A 158 4.02 5.04 1.38
CA LYS A 158 4.64 5.66 2.55
C LYS A 158 3.56 6.11 3.50
N THR A 159 3.68 5.74 4.77
CA THR A 159 2.77 6.19 5.83
C THR A 159 3.42 7.28 6.67
N PHE A 160 2.61 8.00 7.43
CA PHE A 160 3.09 9.01 8.37
C PHE A 160 3.02 8.53 9.83
N SER A 161 2.76 7.23 10.04
CA SER A 161 2.82 6.54 11.33
C SER A 161 3.99 5.57 11.37
N ASP A 162 4.45 5.28 12.58
CA ASP A 162 5.48 4.31 12.94
C ASP A 162 4.87 3.20 13.83
N TYR A 163 3.57 2.98 13.70
CA TYR A 163 2.80 2.07 14.56
C TYR A 163 1.89 1.13 13.76
N ILE A 164 2.19 0.90 12.49
CA ILE A 164 1.44 -0.09 11.70
C ILE A 164 1.70 -1.52 12.21
N ASP A 165 2.89 -1.75 12.75
CA ASP A 165 3.31 -3.00 13.41
C ASP A 165 3.36 -2.89 14.93
N ASP A 166 3.04 -1.71 15.50
CA ASP A 166 3.13 -1.38 16.93
C ASP A 166 4.58 -1.37 17.47
N VAL A 167 5.58 -1.09 16.61
CA VAL A 167 7.00 -1.10 16.98
C VAL A 167 7.68 0.20 16.50
N GLY A 168 7.60 1.27 17.31
CA GLY A 168 8.06 2.58 16.86
C GLY A 168 9.10 3.26 17.74
N GLN A 169 9.27 2.89 18.99
CA GLN A 169 10.07 3.64 19.96
C GLN A 169 11.06 2.74 20.76
N THR A 170 11.00 2.84 22.06
CA THR A 170 11.88 2.13 22.99
C THR A 170 11.09 1.17 23.88
N TYR A 171 11.78 0.18 24.43
CA TYR A 171 11.21 -0.68 25.46
C TYR A 171 10.86 0.12 26.69
N TYR A 172 9.70 -0.16 27.27
CA TYR A 172 9.25 0.38 28.53
C TYR A 172 9.36 -0.68 29.64
N ASP A 173 9.21 -0.27 30.90
CA ASP A 173 9.24 -1.21 32.04
C ASP A 173 8.04 -2.17 31.97
N GLN A 174 8.35 -3.46 31.81
CA GLN A 174 7.32 -4.52 31.78
C GLN A 174 6.50 -4.61 33.05
N THR A 175 7.09 -4.30 34.20
CA THR A 175 6.37 -4.33 35.49
C THR A 175 5.33 -3.22 35.56
N ALA A 176 5.69 -2.04 35.10
CA ALA A 176 4.76 -0.91 34.97
C ALA A 176 3.65 -1.19 33.95
N ILE A 177 3.96 -1.80 32.83
CA ILE A 177 2.96 -2.23 31.82
C ILE A 177 2.03 -3.30 32.44
N ALA A 178 2.58 -4.29 33.14
CA ALA A 178 1.77 -5.33 33.80
C ALA A 178 0.76 -4.76 34.79
N GLN A 179 1.19 -3.77 35.58
CA GLN A 179 0.32 -3.09 36.56
C GLN A 179 -0.77 -2.25 35.88
N ALA A 180 -0.47 -1.57 34.77
CA ALA A 180 -1.38 -0.66 34.10
C ALA A 180 -2.35 -1.38 33.17
N THR A 181 -1.89 -2.37 32.42
CA THR A 181 -2.64 -2.99 31.30
C THR A 181 -2.69 -4.51 31.35
N GLY A 182 -2.01 -5.13 32.32
CA GLY A 182 -2.09 -6.57 32.58
C GLY A 182 -0.92 -7.41 32.04
N GLN A 183 -0.86 -8.67 32.44
CA GLN A 183 0.24 -9.59 32.10
C GLN A 183 0.38 -9.87 30.60
N THR A 184 -0.72 -9.92 29.88
CA THR A 184 -0.70 -10.08 28.41
C THR A 184 0.05 -8.93 27.71
N ALA A 185 -0.17 -7.71 28.21
CA ALA A 185 0.52 -6.53 27.67
C ALA A 185 2.03 -6.58 27.98
N ALA A 186 2.38 -6.94 29.20
CA ALA A 186 3.78 -7.08 29.59
C ALA A 186 4.52 -8.14 28.76
N TYR A 187 3.89 -9.30 28.51
CA TYR A 187 4.46 -10.33 27.66
C TYR A 187 4.65 -9.83 26.22
N LEU A 188 3.61 -9.23 25.61
CA LEU A 188 3.64 -8.76 24.23
C LEU A 188 4.52 -7.51 24.03
N SER A 189 4.84 -6.78 25.11
CA SER A 189 5.80 -5.67 25.04
C SER A 189 7.23 -6.16 24.80
N ASN A 190 7.59 -7.32 25.35
CA ASN A 190 8.93 -7.91 25.23
C ASN A 190 8.86 -9.46 25.27
N PRO A 191 8.48 -10.13 24.17
CA PRO A 191 8.45 -11.58 24.08
C PRO A 191 9.82 -12.20 23.76
N SER A 192 10.92 -11.49 24.04
CA SER A 192 12.27 -11.90 23.68
C SER A 192 12.65 -13.26 24.24
N VAL A 193 13.38 -14.02 23.42
CA VAL A 193 13.96 -15.32 23.73
C VAL A 193 15.48 -15.25 23.61
N ASN A 194 16.20 -16.19 24.17
CA ASN A 194 17.65 -16.38 24.06
C ASN A 194 18.56 -15.27 24.66
N ASN A 195 18.18 -14.00 24.59
CA ASN A 195 19.02 -12.90 25.12
C ASN A 195 18.18 -11.72 25.61
N THR A 196 17.59 -11.87 26.77
CA THR A 196 16.70 -10.86 27.38
C THR A 196 17.43 -9.60 27.84
N THR A 197 18.77 -9.64 28.00
CA THR A 197 19.58 -8.48 28.41
C THR A 197 19.71 -7.40 27.37
N TRP A 198 19.44 -7.72 26.09
CA TRP A 198 19.47 -6.73 25.00
C TRP A 198 18.21 -5.88 24.95
N PHE A 199 17.12 -6.30 25.56
CA PHE A 199 15.78 -5.71 25.42
C PHE A 199 15.29 -5.13 26.75
N VAL A 200 16.07 -4.22 27.32
CA VAL A 200 15.79 -3.56 28.60
C VAL A 200 15.14 -2.20 28.40
N PRO A 201 14.42 -1.66 29.40
CA PRO A 201 13.81 -0.34 29.33
C PRO A 201 14.78 0.75 28.85
N GLY A 202 14.31 1.60 27.91
CA GLY A 202 15.12 2.65 27.27
C GLY A 202 15.92 2.20 26.05
N GLN A 203 16.08 0.92 25.80
CA GLN A 203 16.66 0.41 24.56
C GLN A 203 15.69 0.57 23.39
N GLN A 204 16.24 0.69 22.17
CA GLN A 204 15.47 0.83 20.96
C GLN A 204 14.68 -0.46 20.68
N ARG A 205 13.35 -0.34 20.47
CA ARG A 205 12.46 -1.43 20.08
C ARG A 205 12.13 -1.40 18.60
N GLY A 206 11.80 -0.23 18.05
CA GLY A 206 11.59 0.05 16.65
C GLY A 206 12.66 0.93 16.04
N ASP A 207 12.64 1.06 14.72
CA ASP A 207 13.51 1.98 14.02
C ASP A 207 12.96 3.39 14.04
N LYS A 208 13.06 4.37 14.25
CA LYS A 208 12.40 5.71 14.23
C LYS A 208 11.93 6.14 12.83
N GLN A 209 11.90 5.21 11.87
CA GLN A 209 11.46 5.50 10.52
C GLN A 209 9.98 5.16 10.36
N LYS A 210 9.23 6.09 9.77
CA LYS A 210 7.82 5.86 9.48
C LYS A 210 7.63 4.69 8.52
N ASP A 211 6.65 3.87 8.82
CA ASP A 211 6.34 2.64 8.09
C ASP A 211 6.08 2.86 6.61
N ALA A 212 6.42 1.87 5.83
CA ALA A 212 6.08 1.79 4.44
C ALA A 212 5.82 0.34 4.03
N TYR A 213 4.97 0.15 3.03
CA TYR A 213 4.68 -1.17 2.50
C TYR A 213 4.48 -1.14 0.99
N PHE A 214 4.55 -2.32 0.39
CA PHE A 214 4.48 -2.51 -1.04
C PHE A 214 3.34 -3.45 -1.41
N TYR A 215 2.62 -3.13 -2.50
CA TYR A 215 1.64 -3.99 -3.13
C TYR A 215 2.00 -4.31 -4.56
N LEU A 216 1.77 -5.55 -4.95
CA LEU A 216 1.69 -5.96 -6.34
C LEU A 216 0.27 -6.43 -6.61
N ASN A 217 -0.44 -5.74 -7.50
CA ASN A 217 -1.84 -5.99 -7.80
C ASN A 217 -2.02 -6.50 -9.22
N VAL A 218 -2.91 -7.46 -9.38
CA VAL A 218 -3.54 -7.74 -10.67
C VAL A 218 -4.81 -6.92 -10.75
N VAL A 219 -4.95 -6.10 -11.80
CA VAL A 219 -6.03 -5.13 -11.93
C VAL A 219 -6.89 -5.45 -13.14
N VAL A 220 -8.17 -5.61 -12.92
CA VAL A 220 -9.17 -5.72 -13.99
C VAL A 220 -9.95 -4.41 -14.05
N THR A 221 -10.00 -3.76 -15.20
CA THR A 221 -10.67 -2.47 -15.37
C THR A 221 -11.74 -2.57 -16.44
N ARG A 222 -12.94 -2.07 -16.15
CA ARG A 222 -14.03 -1.92 -17.12
C ARG A 222 -14.30 -0.46 -17.39
N ASN A 223 -14.33 -0.07 -18.67
CA ASN A 223 -14.80 1.26 -19.06
C ASN A 223 -16.34 1.32 -18.94
N ILE A 224 -16.85 2.28 -18.18
CA ILE A 224 -18.30 2.53 -18.07
C ILE A 224 -18.73 3.39 -19.26
N THR A 225 -17.92 4.40 -19.60
CA THR A 225 -18.13 5.24 -20.77
C THR A 225 -16.91 5.18 -21.67
N TYR A 226 -17.10 5.15 -22.98
CA TYR A 226 -16.02 5.14 -23.93
C TYR A 226 -15.83 6.54 -24.52
N LYS A 227 -14.63 7.13 -24.33
CA LYS A 227 -14.19 8.36 -24.99
C LYS A 227 -12.98 8.04 -25.87
N ASP A 228 -13.11 8.28 -27.18
CA ASP A 228 -12.03 8.06 -28.14
C ASP A 228 -11.08 9.27 -28.15
N TYR A 229 -9.94 9.12 -27.49
CA TYR A 229 -8.87 10.14 -27.47
C TYR A 229 -7.90 10.04 -28.64
N SER A 230 -8.05 9.05 -29.52
CA SER A 230 -7.15 8.85 -30.65
C SER A 230 -7.21 10.02 -31.65
N LYS A 231 -8.39 10.62 -31.79
CA LYS A 231 -8.60 11.79 -32.66
C LYS A 231 -7.95 13.05 -32.10
N GLU A 232 -8.02 13.27 -30.80
CA GLU A 232 -7.41 14.44 -30.14
C GLU A 232 -5.87 14.42 -30.25
N ARG A 233 -5.25 13.24 -30.15
CA ARG A 233 -3.81 13.09 -30.34
C ARG A 233 -3.36 13.39 -31.76
N LYS A 234 -4.10 12.92 -32.77
CA LYS A 234 -3.80 13.24 -34.17
C LYS A 234 -3.90 14.74 -34.41
N ALA A 235 -4.93 15.40 -33.89
CA ALA A 235 -5.10 16.84 -34.05
C ALA A 235 -3.96 17.65 -33.40
N SER A 236 -3.44 17.22 -32.22
CA SER A 236 -2.30 17.88 -31.58
C SER A 236 -0.98 17.69 -32.34
N GLN A 237 -0.76 16.52 -32.92
CA GLN A 237 0.41 16.26 -33.79
C GLN A 237 0.39 17.08 -35.06
N TRP A 238 -0.79 17.28 -35.66
CA TRP A 238 -0.95 18.14 -36.85
C TRP A 238 -0.73 19.64 -36.55
N ARG A 239 -1.10 20.11 -35.35
CA ARG A 239 -0.85 21.51 -34.94
C ARG A 239 0.64 21.79 -34.70
N GLY A 240 1.42 20.81 -34.22
CA GLY A 240 2.86 20.93 -34.04
C GLY A 240 3.70 20.91 -35.31
N GLY A 241 3.13 20.45 -36.44
CA GLY A 241 3.82 20.35 -37.72
C GLY A 241 3.74 21.61 -38.59
N ARG A 242 3.06 22.68 -38.20
CA ARG A 242 2.82 23.88 -39.02
C ARG A 242 3.81 25.03 -38.83
N TYR A 243 4.88 24.83 -38.07
CA TYR A 243 5.94 25.84 -37.99
C TYR A 243 7.28 25.24 -38.41
N LYS A 244 7.44 25.04 -39.72
CA LYS A 244 8.74 25.04 -40.39
C LYS A 244 8.66 26.07 -41.47
N PHE A 245 9.13 27.25 -41.15
CA PHE A 245 9.68 28.19 -42.13
C PHE A 245 11.17 28.05 -42.09
#